data_8f0e266e9e81a4f9e2dc8a562191700b
#
_entry.id   8f0e266e9e81a4f9e2dc8a562191700b
#
_cell.length_a   1.000
_cell.length_b   1.000
_cell.length_c   1.000
_cell.angle_alpha   90.00
_cell.angle_beta   90.00
_cell.angle_gamma   90.00
#
_symmetry.space_group_name_H-M   'P 1'
#
loop_
_entity.id
_entity.type
_entity.pdbx_description
1 polymer ?
#
loop_
_entity_poly.entity_id
_entity_poly.type
_entity_poly.pdbx_seq_one_letter_code
_entity_poly.pdbx_strand_id
1 'polypeptide(L)'
;MIADKMKNMVANSSAIRAMFEEGTRLAGIYGRENVFDFSLGNPNVPAPQIVKDAIVELVNDTDPVVLHGYTNSNSGYPEVREAIAKSLNERFDTKFSGKNIVMTVGAAGGLNVILKSLINPGDEVIAFAPYFGEYRSYTNNYDGVLVENFPEY
;
A
#
# COMPACT_ATOMS: atom_id res chain seq x y z
N MET A 1 -23.70 1.13 -15.94
CA MET A 1 -23.53 -0.34 -16.10
C MET A 1 -22.33 -0.73 -15.25
N ILE A 2 -22.50 -1.66 -14.30
CA ILE A 2 -21.41 -2.11 -13.38
C ILE A 2 -21.18 -3.59 -13.68
N ALA A 3 -19.91 -4.00 -13.77
CA ALA A 3 -19.53 -5.40 -14.00
C ALA A 3 -20.03 -6.28 -12.85
N ASP A 4 -20.47 -7.50 -13.15
CA ASP A 4 -21.00 -8.43 -12.13
C ASP A 4 -19.94 -8.83 -11.10
N LYS A 5 -18.66 -8.96 -11.51
CA LYS A 5 -17.53 -9.12 -10.58
C LYS A 5 -17.50 -8.01 -9.51
N MET A 6 -17.70 -6.76 -9.92
CA MET A 6 -17.69 -5.62 -8.98
C MET A 6 -18.92 -5.61 -8.06
N LYS A 7 -20.11 -6.01 -8.56
CA LYS A 7 -21.30 -6.16 -7.71
C LYS A 7 -21.05 -7.18 -6.60
N ASN A 8 -20.46 -8.33 -6.97
CA ASN A 8 -20.11 -9.37 -6.00
C ASN A 8 -19.05 -8.92 -5.00
N MET A 9 -18.04 -8.17 -5.44
CA MET A 9 -17.01 -7.62 -4.54
C MET A 9 -17.60 -6.61 -3.56
N VAL A 10 -18.52 -5.74 -4.00
CA VAL A 10 -19.20 -4.78 -3.12
C VAL A 10 -20.13 -5.48 -2.12
N ALA A 11 -20.87 -6.48 -2.56
CA ALA A 11 -21.75 -7.26 -1.67
C ALA A 11 -20.96 -8.01 -0.56
N ASN A 12 -19.71 -8.37 -0.84
CA ASN A 12 -18.78 -9.03 0.09
C ASN A 12 -17.70 -8.06 0.60
N SER A 13 -17.93 -6.74 0.54
CA SER A 13 -16.95 -5.74 0.92
C SER A 13 -16.59 -5.82 2.40
N SER A 14 -15.35 -5.47 2.70
CA SER A 14 -14.70 -5.74 3.97
C SER A 14 -15.42 -5.10 5.17
N ALA A 15 -15.47 -5.84 6.27
CA ALA A 15 -15.92 -5.37 7.58
C ALA A 15 -15.09 -4.18 8.10
N ILE A 16 -13.89 -3.96 7.57
CA ILE A 16 -12.95 -2.90 7.99
C ILE A 16 -13.58 -1.53 7.80
N ARG A 17 -14.18 -1.28 6.63
CA ARG A 17 -14.85 0.01 6.38
C ARG A 17 -16.04 0.23 7.28
N ALA A 18 -16.87 -0.80 7.45
CA ALA A 18 -18.02 -0.74 8.36
C ALA A 18 -17.58 -0.50 9.81
N MET A 19 -16.48 -1.12 10.27
CA MET A 19 -15.92 -0.88 11.60
C MET A 19 -15.41 0.55 11.75
N PHE A 20 -14.71 1.10 10.74
CA PHE A 20 -14.24 2.47 10.78
C PHE A 20 -15.39 3.49 10.83
N GLU A 21 -16.46 3.27 10.03
CA GLU A 21 -17.65 4.11 10.03
C GLU A 21 -18.38 4.03 11.39
N GLU A 22 -18.47 2.85 11.97
CA GLU A 22 -19.04 2.64 13.30
C GLU A 22 -18.19 3.28 14.40
N GLY A 23 -16.87 3.17 14.34
CA GLY A 23 -15.95 3.87 15.24
C GLY A 23 -16.15 5.39 15.20
N THR A 24 -16.29 5.95 14.01
CA THR A 24 -16.58 7.38 13.82
C THR A 24 -17.94 7.77 14.42
N ARG A 25 -18.97 6.95 14.21
CA ARG A 25 -20.31 7.16 14.78
C ARG A 25 -20.28 7.12 16.31
N LEU A 26 -19.59 6.14 16.89
CA LEU A 26 -19.45 6.01 18.34
C LEU A 26 -18.67 7.19 18.95
N ALA A 27 -17.63 7.66 18.28
CA ALA A 27 -16.88 8.83 18.71
C ALA A 27 -17.75 10.11 18.77
N GLY A 28 -18.73 10.24 17.86
CA GLY A 28 -19.71 11.33 17.92
C GLY A 28 -20.70 11.25 19.09
N ILE A 29 -20.92 10.05 19.64
CA ILE A 29 -21.87 9.82 20.75
C ILE A 29 -21.16 9.91 22.10
N TYR A 30 -20.00 9.28 22.23
CA TYR A 30 -19.30 9.07 23.52
C TYR A 30 -18.09 9.98 23.73
N GLY A 31 -17.70 10.76 22.71
CA GLY A 31 -16.44 11.50 22.68
C GLY A 31 -15.30 10.62 22.14
N ARG A 32 -14.43 11.26 21.34
CA ARG A 32 -13.32 10.53 20.67
C ARG A 32 -12.32 9.90 21.67
N GLU A 33 -12.14 10.52 22.81
CA GLU A 33 -11.27 10.07 23.89
C GLU A 33 -11.76 8.78 24.59
N ASN A 34 -13.03 8.45 24.38
CA ASN A 34 -13.67 7.25 24.97
C ASN A 34 -13.86 6.10 23.95
N VAL A 35 -13.41 6.30 22.70
CA VAL A 35 -13.53 5.27 21.64
C VAL A 35 -12.14 4.87 21.17
N PHE A 36 -11.79 3.62 21.44
CA PHE A 36 -10.52 3.01 21.03
C PHE A 36 -10.70 2.26 19.72
N ASP A 37 -10.45 2.94 18.62
CA ASP A 37 -10.62 2.40 17.27
C ASP A 37 -9.35 1.69 16.80
N PHE A 38 -9.41 0.36 16.67
CA PHE A 38 -8.36 -0.50 16.15
C PHE A 38 -8.67 -1.04 14.75
N SER A 39 -9.66 -0.46 14.07
CA SER A 39 -10.08 -0.93 12.74
C SER A 39 -9.07 -0.62 11.64
N LEU A 40 -8.30 0.45 11.77
CA LEU A 40 -7.35 0.91 10.76
C LEU A 40 -5.97 1.16 11.39
N GLY A 41 -4.93 0.57 10.81
CA GLY A 41 -3.54 0.74 11.22
C GLY A 41 -2.98 2.10 10.80
N ASN A 42 -3.47 3.19 11.41
CA ASN A 42 -3.00 4.54 11.11
C ASN A 42 -1.77 4.88 11.95
N PRO A 43 -0.67 5.40 11.36
CA PRO A 43 0.49 5.85 12.13
C PRO A 43 0.09 6.95 13.14
N ASN A 44 0.50 6.77 14.39
CA ASN A 44 0.28 7.74 15.47
C ASN A 44 1.56 8.46 15.90
N VAL A 45 2.68 8.16 15.27
CA VAL A 45 3.98 8.82 15.48
C VAL A 45 4.22 9.77 14.30
N PRO A 46 4.54 11.05 14.56
CA PRO A 46 4.83 12.00 13.49
C PRO A 46 6.07 11.56 12.70
N ALA A 47 6.07 11.82 11.40
CA ALA A 47 7.25 11.62 10.58
C ALA A 47 8.42 12.50 11.10
N PRO A 48 9.69 12.06 10.97
CA PRO A 48 10.83 12.90 11.30
C PRO A 48 10.77 14.25 10.58
N GLN A 49 11.21 15.32 11.25
CA GLN A 49 11.14 16.69 10.71
C GLN A 49 11.83 16.80 9.34
N ILE A 50 12.94 16.10 9.15
CA ILE A 50 13.67 16.07 7.87
C ILE A 50 12.80 15.68 6.66
N VAL A 51 11.75 14.88 6.85
CA VAL A 51 10.82 14.51 5.76
C VAL A 51 10.03 15.73 5.32
N LYS A 52 9.54 16.52 6.27
CA LYS A 52 8.82 17.75 5.98
C LYS A 52 9.73 18.79 5.32
N ASP A 53 10.95 18.94 5.84
CA ASP A 53 11.92 19.91 5.33
C ASP A 53 12.30 19.56 3.88
N ALA A 54 12.56 18.29 3.58
CA ALA A 54 12.86 17.82 2.23
C ALA A 54 11.71 18.05 1.24
N ILE A 55 10.44 17.87 1.67
CA ILE A 55 9.28 18.17 0.81
C ILE A 55 9.20 19.67 0.52
N VAL A 56 9.41 20.52 1.52
CA VAL A 56 9.37 21.97 1.37
C VAL A 56 10.48 22.45 0.43
N GLU A 57 11.71 21.95 0.62
CA GLU A 57 12.85 22.22 -0.27
C GLU A 57 12.54 21.81 -1.71
N LEU A 58 12.07 20.58 -1.90
CA LEU A 58 11.72 20.06 -3.21
C LEU A 58 10.69 20.96 -3.95
N VAL A 59 9.65 21.41 -3.23
CA VAL A 59 8.60 22.25 -3.82
C VAL A 59 9.11 23.66 -4.16
N ASN A 60 9.99 24.22 -3.32
CA ASN A 60 10.50 25.57 -3.51
C ASN A 60 11.62 25.66 -4.56
N ASP A 61 12.50 24.66 -4.62
CA ASP A 61 13.76 24.74 -5.34
C ASP A 61 13.73 23.99 -6.68
N THR A 62 12.74 23.11 -6.89
CA THR A 62 12.60 22.40 -8.17
C THR A 62 11.91 23.29 -9.20
N ASP A 63 12.45 23.28 -10.44
CA ASP A 63 11.81 23.93 -11.57
C ASP A 63 10.34 23.51 -11.70
N PRO A 64 9.38 24.47 -11.81
CA PRO A 64 7.96 24.15 -11.83
C PRO A 64 7.54 23.19 -12.96
N VAL A 65 8.22 23.18 -14.09
CA VAL A 65 7.93 22.26 -15.20
C VAL A 65 8.40 20.84 -14.85
N VAL A 66 9.53 20.72 -14.19
CA VAL A 66 10.07 19.44 -13.71
C VAL A 66 9.22 18.88 -12.58
N LEU A 67 8.76 19.76 -11.66
CA LEU A 67 8.00 19.35 -10.46
C LEU A 67 6.71 18.60 -10.79
N HIS A 68 6.01 18.97 -11.85
CA HIS A 68 4.78 18.31 -12.30
C HIS A 68 4.88 17.70 -13.71
N GLY A 69 6.09 17.57 -14.24
CA GLY A 69 6.35 16.84 -15.46
C GLY A 69 6.31 15.31 -15.26
N TYR A 70 6.25 14.60 -16.37
CA TYR A 70 6.47 13.16 -16.33
C TYR A 70 7.92 12.84 -15.97
N THR A 71 8.12 11.76 -15.23
CA THR A 71 9.47 11.22 -15.03
C THR A 71 10.01 10.70 -16.37
N ASN A 72 11.32 10.76 -16.54
CA ASN A 72 12.01 10.19 -17.70
C ASN A 72 12.14 8.65 -17.64
N SER A 73 11.52 8.01 -16.66
CA SER A 73 11.56 6.56 -16.45
C SER A 73 10.24 6.07 -15.87
N ASN A 74 9.65 5.06 -16.49
CA ASN A 74 8.43 4.40 -15.99
C ASN A 74 8.61 3.71 -14.63
N SER A 75 9.86 3.46 -14.22
CA SER A 75 10.18 2.83 -12.93
C SER A 75 10.42 3.85 -11.81
N GLY A 76 10.30 5.14 -12.08
CA GLY A 76 10.59 6.23 -11.15
C GLY A 76 11.99 6.85 -11.37
N TYR A 77 12.29 7.90 -10.64
CA TYR A 77 13.57 8.63 -10.75
C TYR A 77 14.78 7.72 -10.48
N PRO A 78 15.76 7.65 -11.40
CA PRO A 78 16.92 6.78 -11.27
C PRO A 78 17.71 7.00 -9.98
N GLU A 79 17.93 8.26 -9.60
CA GLU A 79 18.66 8.65 -8.39
C GLU A 79 17.96 8.19 -7.11
N VAL A 80 16.62 8.24 -7.06
CA VAL A 80 15.81 7.75 -5.93
C VAL A 80 15.92 6.23 -5.83
N ARG A 81 15.80 5.53 -6.95
CA ARG A 81 15.92 4.07 -7.00
C ARG A 81 17.31 3.61 -6.57
N GLU A 82 18.36 4.31 -6.98
CA GLU A 82 19.73 3.99 -6.58
C GLU A 82 19.97 4.23 -5.08
N ALA A 83 19.41 5.34 -4.54
CA ALA A 83 19.47 5.60 -3.10
C ALA A 83 18.75 4.52 -2.27
N ILE A 84 17.61 4.03 -2.74
CA ILE A 84 16.89 2.92 -2.11
C ILE A 84 17.71 1.63 -2.18
N ALA A 85 18.25 1.28 -3.34
CA ALA A 85 19.08 0.09 -3.51
C ALA A 85 20.31 0.12 -2.59
N LYS A 86 20.97 1.25 -2.51
CA LYS A 86 22.11 1.46 -1.59
C LYS A 86 21.68 1.24 -0.13
N SER A 87 20.60 1.86 0.31
CA SER A 87 20.10 1.69 1.68
C SER A 87 19.75 0.23 2.00
N LEU A 88 19.15 -0.50 1.05
CA LEU A 88 18.87 -1.92 1.23
C LEU A 88 20.14 -2.76 1.34
N ASN A 89 21.13 -2.49 0.51
CA ASN A 89 22.41 -3.19 0.54
C ASN A 89 23.14 -2.98 1.86
N GLU A 90 23.17 -1.76 2.37
CA GLU A 90 23.81 -1.42 3.65
C GLU A 90 23.12 -2.06 4.85
N ARG A 91 21.77 -2.18 4.82
CA ARG A 91 20.97 -2.68 5.94
C ARG A 91 20.82 -4.19 5.96
N PHE A 92 20.85 -4.84 4.81
CA PHE A 92 20.43 -6.24 4.67
C PHE A 92 21.47 -7.09 3.92
N ASP A 93 22.68 -6.55 3.66
CA ASP A 93 23.74 -7.23 2.90
C ASP A 93 23.27 -7.79 1.55
N THR A 94 22.44 -7.03 0.86
CA THR A 94 21.94 -7.35 -0.48
C THR A 94 22.85 -6.76 -1.56
N LYS A 95 22.60 -7.09 -2.83
CA LYS A 95 23.38 -6.59 -3.99
C LYS A 95 22.46 -5.99 -5.05
N PHE A 96 21.53 -5.14 -4.62
CA PHE A 96 20.63 -4.46 -5.54
C PHE A 96 21.29 -3.25 -6.18
N SER A 97 20.77 -2.90 -7.35
CA SER A 97 21.02 -1.62 -8.03
C SER A 97 19.68 -0.94 -8.30
N GLY A 98 19.68 0.29 -8.73
CA GLY A 98 18.45 0.99 -9.12
C GLY A 98 17.63 0.26 -10.19
N LYS A 99 18.26 -0.65 -10.97
CA LYS A 99 17.55 -1.49 -11.96
C LYS A 99 16.61 -2.53 -11.33
N ASN A 100 16.84 -2.88 -10.07
CA ASN A 100 16.02 -3.84 -9.34
C ASN A 100 14.86 -3.18 -8.58
N ILE A 101 14.77 -1.84 -8.63
CA ILE A 101 13.78 -1.06 -7.90
C ILE A 101 12.77 -0.47 -8.87
N VAL A 102 11.49 -0.59 -8.53
CA VAL A 102 10.37 0.05 -9.22
C VAL A 102 9.57 0.85 -8.20
N MET A 103 9.37 2.13 -8.48
CA MET A 103 8.54 3.00 -7.63
C MET A 103 7.07 2.78 -7.94
N THR A 104 6.26 2.70 -6.89
CA THR A 104 4.81 2.53 -7.00
C THR A 104 4.06 3.49 -6.09
N VAL A 105 2.76 3.67 -6.33
CA VAL A 105 1.90 4.48 -5.46
C VAL A 105 1.52 3.64 -4.23
N GLY A 106 2.41 3.65 -3.24
CA GLY A 106 2.26 2.89 -2.00
C GLY A 106 2.32 1.37 -2.19
N ALA A 107 2.20 0.63 -1.08
CA ALA A 107 2.24 -0.83 -1.08
C ALA A 107 1.09 -1.46 -1.89
N ALA A 108 -0.09 -0.86 -1.85
CA ALA A 108 -1.25 -1.33 -2.63
C ALA A 108 -0.96 -1.31 -4.13
N GLY A 109 -0.36 -0.23 -4.64
CA GLY A 109 0.10 -0.14 -6.03
C GLY A 109 1.13 -1.21 -6.36
N GLY A 110 2.12 -1.40 -5.48
CA GLY A 110 3.17 -2.42 -5.64
C GLY A 110 2.60 -3.84 -5.70
N LEU A 111 1.71 -4.19 -4.77
CA LEU A 111 1.06 -5.50 -4.74
C LEU A 111 0.22 -5.76 -5.99
N ASN A 112 -0.57 -4.77 -6.44
CA ASN A 112 -1.35 -4.94 -7.67
C ASN A 112 -0.46 -5.12 -8.90
N VAL A 113 0.66 -4.37 -9.01
CA VAL A 113 1.62 -4.54 -10.11
C VAL A 113 2.25 -5.92 -10.10
N ILE A 114 2.71 -6.39 -8.93
CA ILE A 114 3.34 -7.72 -8.78
C ILE A 114 2.35 -8.84 -9.11
N LEU A 115 1.17 -8.81 -8.52
CA LEU A 115 0.16 -9.84 -8.77
C LEU A 115 -0.24 -9.87 -10.24
N LYS A 116 -0.47 -8.69 -10.85
CA LYS A 116 -0.74 -8.60 -12.30
C LYS A 116 0.35 -9.22 -13.17
N SER A 117 1.60 -9.13 -12.72
CA SER A 117 2.75 -9.57 -13.50
C SER A 117 3.07 -11.04 -13.33
N LEU A 118 2.71 -11.65 -12.20
CA LEU A 118 3.20 -12.97 -11.81
C LEU A 118 2.12 -14.06 -11.80
N ILE A 119 0.83 -13.71 -11.60
CA ILE A 119 -0.22 -14.73 -11.47
C ILE A 119 -1.09 -14.82 -12.72
N ASN A 120 -1.54 -16.05 -13.01
CA ASN A 120 -2.60 -16.35 -13.95
C ASN A 120 -3.93 -16.55 -13.22
N PRO A 121 -5.07 -16.50 -13.91
CA PRO A 121 -6.35 -16.86 -13.33
C PRO A 121 -6.32 -18.25 -12.69
N GLY A 122 -6.68 -18.32 -11.40
CA GLY A 122 -6.68 -19.57 -10.62
C GLY A 122 -5.38 -19.86 -9.86
N ASP A 123 -4.31 -19.09 -10.09
CA ASP A 123 -3.08 -19.25 -9.30
C ASP A 123 -3.33 -18.86 -7.84
N GLU A 124 -2.68 -19.57 -6.92
CA GLU A 124 -2.83 -19.41 -5.48
C GLU A 124 -1.83 -18.41 -4.91
N VAL A 125 -2.33 -17.54 -4.04
CA VAL A 125 -1.53 -16.59 -3.24
C VAL A 125 -1.74 -16.91 -1.77
N ILE A 126 -0.68 -17.29 -1.06
CA ILE A 126 -0.75 -17.65 0.35
C ILE A 126 -0.60 -16.41 1.23
N ALA A 127 -1.53 -16.24 2.17
CA ALA A 127 -1.43 -15.23 3.23
C ALA A 127 -1.45 -15.89 4.61
N PHE A 128 -0.51 -15.50 5.47
CA PHE A 128 -0.46 -15.98 6.86
C PHE A 128 -1.37 -15.12 7.73
N ALA A 129 -2.34 -15.74 8.39
CA ALA A 129 -3.25 -15.06 9.30
C ALA A 129 -2.58 -14.75 10.66
N PRO A 130 -2.87 -13.58 11.29
CA PRO A 130 -3.74 -12.51 10.79
C PRO A 130 -3.06 -11.67 9.71
N TYR A 131 -3.79 -11.31 8.66
CA TYR A 131 -3.27 -10.52 7.54
C TYR A 131 -4.20 -9.34 7.21
N PHE A 132 -3.71 -8.40 6.41
CA PHE A 132 -4.47 -7.26 5.95
C PHE A 132 -5.54 -7.70 4.92
N GLY A 133 -6.81 -7.47 5.24
CA GLY A 133 -7.96 -7.99 4.48
C GLY A 133 -7.98 -7.64 2.99
N GLU A 134 -7.35 -6.54 2.59
CA GLU A 134 -7.27 -6.10 1.20
C GLU A 134 -6.42 -7.04 0.30
N TYR A 135 -5.60 -7.92 0.87
CA TYR A 135 -4.86 -8.91 0.07
C TYR A 135 -5.79 -9.82 -0.72
N ARG A 136 -6.97 -10.11 -0.17
CA ARG A 136 -8.01 -10.83 -0.90
C ARG A 136 -8.50 -10.06 -2.13
N SER A 137 -8.75 -8.76 -1.97
CA SER A 137 -9.18 -7.89 -3.06
C SER A 137 -8.10 -7.78 -4.14
N TYR A 138 -6.83 -7.60 -3.74
CA TYR A 138 -5.72 -7.51 -4.68
C TYR A 138 -5.53 -8.81 -5.49
N THR A 139 -5.63 -9.96 -4.83
CA THR A 139 -5.55 -11.27 -5.49
C THR A 139 -6.72 -11.47 -6.45
N ASN A 140 -7.94 -11.17 -6.00
CA ASN A 140 -9.15 -11.32 -6.82
C ASN A 140 -9.17 -10.37 -8.03
N ASN A 141 -8.50 -9.21 -7.99
CA ASN A 141 -8.41 -8.30 -9.11
C ASN A 141 -7.86 -8.99 -10.38
N TYR A 142 -7.03 -10.00 -10.19
CA TYR A 142 -6.36 -10.74 -11.27
C TYR A 142 -6.81 -12.21 -11.35
N ASP A 143 -7.99 -12.51 -10.82
CA ASP A 143 -8.60 -13.83 -10.82
C ASP A 143 -7.77 -14.93 -10.12
N GLY A 144 -6.86 -14.51 -9.22
CA GLY A 144 -6.13 -15.41 -8.33
C GLY A 144 -6.98 -15.86 -7.14
N VAL A 145 -6.52 -16.88 -6.44
CA VAL A 145 -7.16 -17.47 -5.26
C VAL A 145 -6.32 -17.17 -4.03
N LEU A 146 -6.89 -16.46 -3.03
CA LEU A 146 -6.20 -16.28 -1.75
C LEU A 146 -6.37 -17.51 -0.86
N VAL A 147 -5.26 -18.14 -0.52
CA VAL A 147 -5.18 -19.27 0.42
C VAL A 147 -4.75 -18.75 1.78
N GLU A 148 -5.57 -18.96 2.78
CA GLU A 148 -5.31 -18.51 4.15
C GLU A 148 -4.61 -19.62 4.94
N ASN A 149 -3.48 -19.29 5.53
CA ASN A 149 -2.77 -20.16 6.46
C ASN A 149 -2.95 -19.63 7.88
N PHE A 150 -3.63 -20.40 8.73
CA PHE A 150 -3.85 -20.07 10.12
C PHE A 150 -2.78 -20.75 10.99
N PRO A 151 -2.25 -20.06 12.04
CA PRO A 151 -1.34 -20.70 12.97
C PRO A 151 -2.07 -21.83 13.71
N GLU A 152 -1.42 -22.96 13.83
CA GLU A 152 -1.85 -24.02 14.75
C GLU A 152 -1.48 -23.60 16.19
N TYR A 153 -2.46 -23.65 17.10
CA TYR A 153 -2.28 -23.36 18.53
C TYR A 153 -2.19 -24.66 19.32
#